data_0fa35666acb57bfd4cebe694c8284591
#
_entry.id   0fa35666acb57bfd4cebe694c8284591
#
_cell.length_a   1.000
_cell.length_b   1.000
_cell.length_c   1.000
_cell.angle_alpha   90.00
_cell.angle_beta   90.00
_cell.angle_gamma   90.00
#
_symmetry.space_group_name_H-M   'P 1'
#
loop_
_entity.id
_entity.type
_entity.pdbx_description
1 polymer ?
#
loop_
_entity_poly.entity_id
_entity_poly.type
_entity_poly.pdbx_seq_one_letter_code
_entity_poly.pdbx_strand_id
1 'polypeptide(L)'
;MSVNVVTINVNGVRAAFRKGMADWIAEHKPQIVALQEVRAETKDLEELFATTESAYTDGSQWHILHDAASAKGRAGVAVLSRVAPTAHRTTLGPDEFDSAGRWLEVDFDIDGKQLTVISTYVHSGEADTPKQVEKYKFLEEMQERMAELIASGRHTVVVGDLNVGHTELDIKNWKGNLKNAGFLPEERAYFDALMHKQGWVDVGRAAHPDVP
;
A
#
# COMPACT_ATOMS: atom_id res chain seq x y z
N MET A 1 8.85 21.48 -4.01
CA MET A 1 8.28 20.67 -5.13
C MET A 1 7.06 19.90 -4.61
N SER A 2 6.00 19.71 -5.38
CA SER A 2 4.91 18.77 -5.03
C SER A 2 5.22 17.41 -5.62
N VAL A 3 4.94 16.33 -4.89
CA VAL A 3 5.12 14.94 -5.34
C VAL A 3 3.75 14.31 -5.54
N ASN A 4 3.55 13.70 -6.70
CA ASN A 4 2.34 12.95 -7.00
C ASN A 4 2.56 11.46 -6.67
N VAL A 5 1.85 10.97 -5.65
CA VAL A 5 1.86 9.58 -5.20
C VAL A 5 0.53 8.93 -5.57
N VAL A 6 0.59 7.78 -6.21
CA VAL A 6 -0.58 7.00 -6.63
C VAL A 6 -0.53 5.62 -6.00
N THR A 7 -1.67 5.10 -5.61
CA THR A 7 -1.82 3.71 -5.13
C THR A 7 -2.86 2.96 -5.96
N ILE A 8 -2.54 1.71 -6.33
CA ILE A 8 -3.41 0.87 -7.15
C ILE A 8 -3.28 -0.59 -6.74
N ASN A 9 -4.37 -1.23 -6.28
CA ASN A 9 -4.44 -2.69 -6.28
C ASN A 9 -4.66 -3.16 -7.72
N VAL A 10 -3.63 -3.76 -8.33
CA VAL A 10 -3.64 -4.13 -9.76
C VAL A 10 -4.24 -5.51 -10.02
N ASN A 11 -4.44 -6.33 -8.97
CA ASN A 11 -4.91 -7.71 -9.12
C ASN A 11 -4.21 -8.45 -10.29
N GLY A 12 -2.87 -8.34 -10.31
CA GLY A 12 -2.00 -8.84 -11.35
C GLY A 12 -1.57 -7.77 -12.36
N VAL A 13 -0.31 -7.29 -12.23
CA VAL A 13 0.22 -6.17 -13.01
C VAL A 13 0.17 -6.42 -14.52
N ARG A 14 0.45 -7.64 -14.99
CA ARG A 14 0.35 -7.99 -16.43
C ARG A 14 -1.06 -7.80 -16.96
N ALA A 15 -2.08 -8.10 -16.16
CA ALA A 15 -3.48 -7.89 -16.55
C ALA A 15 -3.84 -6.40 -16.54
N ALA A 16 -3.34 -5.64 -15.58
CA ALA A 16 -3.56 -4.19 -15.51
C ALA A 16 -2.98 -3.47 -16.74
N PHE A 17 -1.76 -3.82 -17.17
CA PHE A 17 -1.16 -3.25 -18.37
C PHE A 17 -1.96 -3.58 -19.63
N ARG A 18 -2.46 -4.81 -19.79
CA ARG A 18 -3.36 -5.16 -20.91
C ARG A 18 -4.68 -4.37 -20.91
N LYS A 19 -5.08 -3.81 -19.79
CA LYS A 19 -6.30 -3.00 -19.61
C LYS A 19 -6.06 -1.49 -19.72
N GLY A 20 -4.87 -1.05 -20.14
CA GLY A 20 -4.58 0.36 -20.39
C GLY A 20 -3.81 1.06 -19.27
N MET A 21 -3.18 0.35 -18.34
CA MET A 21 -2.40 0.98 -17.26
C MET A 21 -1.23 1.81 -17.82
N ALA A 22 -0.59 1.39 -18.93
CA ALA A 22 0.47 2.15 -19.55
C ALA A 22 -0.02 3.52 -20.06
N ASP A 23 -1.17 3.56 -20.72
CA ASP A 23 -1.77 4.79 -21.24
C ASP A 23 -2.15 5.73 -20.08
N TRP A 24 -2.70 5.16 -19.01
CA TRP A 24 -3.04 5.93 -17.80
C TRP A 24 -1.79 6.56 -17.15
N ILE A 25 -0.69 5.80 -17.04
CA ILE A 25 0.59 6.32 -16.52
C ILE A 25 1.12 7.44 -17.42
N ALA A 26 1.06 7.27 -18.74
CA ALA A 26 1.52 8.26 -19.70
C ALA A 26 0.71 9.56 -19.65
N GLU A 27 -0.60 9.49 -19.38
CA GLU A 27 -1.48 10.62 -19.23
C GLU A 27 -1.25 11.37 -17.92
N HIS A 28 -1.22 10.64 -16.78
CA HIS A 28 -1.20 11.23 -15.43
C HIS A 28 0.20 11.49 -14.89
N LYS A 29 1.23 10.84 -15.46
CA LYS A 29 2.65 11.03 -15.13
C LYS A 29 2.95 11.01 -13.63
N PRO A 30 2.54 9.97 -12.89
CA PRO A 30 2.82 9.88 -11.46
C PRO A 30 4.33 9.81 -11.21
N GLN A 31 4.78 10.43 -10.11
CA GLN A 31 6.18 10.38 -9.71
C GLN A 31 6.48 9.14 -8.85
N ILE A 32 5.52 8.71 -8.05
CA ILE A 32 5.61 7.50 -7.22
C ILE A 32 4.33 6.70 -7.40
N VAL A 33 4.46 5.39 -7.65
CA VAL A 33 3.36 4.43 -7.84
C VAL A 33 3.52 3.30 -6.85
N ALA A 34 2.59 3.17 -5.92
CA ALA A 34 2.50 2.06 -4.98
C ALA A 34 1.50 1.02 -5.49
N LEU A 35 1.94 -0.21 -5.67
CA LEU A 35 1.12 -1.31 -6.20
C LEU A 35 0.87 -2.37 -5.15
N GLN A 36 -0.33 -2.95 -5.18
CA GLN A 36 -0.71 -4.11 -4.41
C GLN A 36 -1.21 -5.22 -5.34
N GLU A 37 -1.10 -6.45 -4.90
CA GLU A 37 -1.42 -7.65 -5.68
C GLU A 37 -0.71 -7.70 -7.03
N VAL A 38 0.59 -7.42 -7.02
CA VAL A 38 1.46 -7.42 -8.21
C VAL A 38 1.41 -8.77 -8.94
N ARG A 39 1.44 -9.89 -8.19
CA ARG A 39 1.28 -11.28 -8.68
C ARG A 39 2.22 -11.62 -9.85
N ALA A 40 3.42 -11.07 -9.86
CA ALA A 40 4.40 -11.19 -10.91
C ALA A 40 5.82 -11.18 -10.32
N GLU A 41 6.82 -11.49 -11.11
CA GLU A 41 8.22 -11.36 -10.73
C GLU A 41 8.71 -9.91 -10.96
N THR A 42 9.80 -9.50 -10.32
CA THR A 42 10.37 -8.15 -10.49
C THR A 42 10.67 -7.82 -11.95
N LYS A 43 11.19 -8.79 -12.69
CA LYS A 43 11.47 -8.64 -14.12
C LYS A 43 10.24 -8.24 -14.94
N ASP A 44 9.06 -8.76 -14.60
CA ASP A 44 7.82 -8.37 -15.27
C ASP A 44 7.50 -6.88 -15.06
N LEU A 45 7.75 -6.36 -13.84
CA LEU A 45 7.60 -4.93 -13.55
C LEU A 45 8.58 -4.09 -14.36
N GLU A 46 9.85 -4.49 -14.40
CA GLU A 46 10.90 -3.80 -15.17
C GLU A 46 10.52 -3.70 -16.66
N GLU A 47 10.13 -4.82 -17.27
CA GLU A 47 9.75 -4.88 -18.69
C GLU A 47 8.49 -4.03 -18.97
N LEU A 48 7.46 -4.10 -18.11
CA LEU A 48 6.22 -3.38 -18.30
C LEU A 48 6.39 -1.88 -18.11
N PHE A 49 7.07 -1.45 -17.05
CA PHE A 49 7.23 -0.03 -16.75
C PHE A 49 8.23 0.66 -17.70
N ALA A 50 9.21 -0.03 -18.24
CA ALA A 50 10.06 0.50 -19.31
C ALA A 50 9.25 1.01 -20.51
N THR A 51 8.09 0.41 -20.82
CA THR A 51 7.21 0.87 -21.91
C THR A 51 6.60 2.24 -21.68
N THR A 52 6.59 2.71 -20.44
CA THR A 52 6.01 4.01 -20.04
C THR A 52 7.03 5.15 -19.97
N GLU A 53 8.33 4.85 -20.06
CA GLU A 53 9.40 5.83 -19.86
C GLU A 53 9.39 6.96 -20.88
N SER A 54 8.99 6.68 -22.12
CA SER A 54 8.88 7.69 -23.18
C SER A 54 7.87 8.81 -22.91
N ALA A 55 6.96 8.61 -21.96
CA ALA A 55 6.01 9.64 -21.52
C ALA A 55 6.67 10.74 -20.68
N TYR A 56 7.86 10.48 -20.12
CA TYR A 56 8.59 11.42 -19.27
C TYR A 56 9.71 12.09 -20.07
N THR A 57 9.66 13.41 -20.14
CA THR A 57 10.57 14.21 -20.97
C THR A 57 11.87 14.59 -20.28
N ASP A 58 12.01 14.31 -18.99
CA ASP A 58 13.17 14.61 -18.16
C ASP A 58 14.27 13.54 -18.24
N GLY A 59 14.04 12.44 -18.99
CA GLY A 59 14.96 11.32 -19.15
C GLY A 59 15.10 10.46 -17.89
N SER A 60 14.29 10.69 -16.85
CA SER A 60 14.32 9.86 -15.66
C SER A 60 13.88 8.42 -15.98
N GLN A 61 14.38 7.44 -15.24
CA GLN A 61 13.99 6.05 -15.30
C GLN A 61 13.22 5.65 -14.05
N TRP A 62 12.52 4.52 -14.11
CA TRP A 62 11.86 3.97 -12.94
C TRP A 62 12.87 3.28 -12.01
N HIS A 63 12.87 3.67 -10.75
CA HIS A 63 13.42 2.88 -9.67
C HIS A 63 12.34 1.92 -9.17
N ILE A 64 12.57 0.62 -9.27
CA ILE A 64 11.57 -0.40 -8.96
C ILE A 64 12.00 -1.15 -7.70
N LEU A 65 11.19 -1.06 -6.65
CA LEU A 65 11.32 -1.81 -5.43
C LEU A 65 10.10 -2.72 -5.30
N HIS A 66 10.34 -4.00 -5.04
CA HIS A 66 9.29 -5.01 -5.04
C HIS A 66 9.52 -6.02 -3.92
N ASP A 67 8.51 -6.19 -3.08
CA ASP A 67 8.41 -7.28 -2.12
C ASP A 67 7.47 -8.35 -2.71
N ALA A 68 8.08 -9.36 -3.34
CA ALA A 68 7.35 -10.46 -3.95
C ALA A 68 6.97 -11.50 -2.90
N ALA A 69 5.73 -12.00 -2.94
CA ALA A 69 5.38 -13.14 -2.12
C ALA A 69 6.14 -14.40 -2.56
N SER A 70 6.57 -15.23 -1.60
CA SER A 70 7.21 -16.53 -1.87
C SER A 70 6.29 -17.47 -2.65
N ALA A 71 4.98 -17.38 -2.44
CA ALA A 71 3.96 -18.10 -3.19
C ALA A 71 3.67 -17.43 -4.52
N LYS A 72 4.11 -18.04 -5.63
CA LYS A 72 3.92 -17.51 -6.98
C LYS A 72 2.46 -17.15 -7.30
N GLY A 73 2.28 -15.98 -7.95
CA GLY A 73 0.98 -15.50 -8.39
C GLY A 73 0.04 -15.03 -7.27
N ARG A 74 0.58 -14.81 -6.08
CA ARG A 74 -0.18 -14.28 -4.92
C ARG A 74 0.45 -13.01 -4.41
N ALA A 75 -0.36 -12.13 -3.81
CA ALA A 75 0.08 -10.90 -3.17
C ALA A 75 1.15 -10.13 -3.98
N GLY A 76 2.21 -9.68 -3.32
CA GLY A 76 3.25 -8.83 -3.88
C GLY A 76 2.87 -7.36 -3.82
N VAL A 77 3.74 -6.55 -3.19
CA VAL A 77 3.62 -5.09 -3.17
C VAL A 77 4.85 -4.46 -3.80
N ALA A 78 4.67 -3.35 -4.49
CA ALA A 78 5.77 -2.64 -5.10
C ALA A 78 5.64 -1.13 -4.91
N VAL A 79 6.78 -0.45 -4.92
CA VAL A 79 6.87 1.01 -5.05
C VAL A 79 7.80 1.30 -6.22
N LEU A 80 7.27 1.98 -7.21
CA LEU A 80 8.00 2.42 -8.38
C LEU A 80 8.10 3.95 -8.31
N SER A 81 9.29 4.49 -8.55
CA SER A 81 9.52 5.93 -8.38
C SER A 81 10.40 6.49 -9.48
N ARG A 82 10.12 7.73 -9.87
CA ARG A 82 10.98 8.57 -10.73
C ARG A 82 12.04 9.31 -9.92
N VAL A 83 11.90 9.31 -8.59
CA VAL A 83 12.88 9.86 -7.65
C VAL A 83 13.70 8.70 -7.08
N ALA A 84 15.01 8.87 -7.01
CA ALA A 84 15.88 7.83 -6.44
C ALA A 84 15.54 7.59 -4.95
N PRO A 85 15.29 6.34 -4.54
CA PRO A 85 15.07 6.01 -3.14
C PRO A 85 16.39 6.12 -2.36
N THR A 86 16.29 6.50 -1.09
CA THR A 86 17.45 6.56 -0.18
C THR A 86 17.62 5.29 0.66
N ALA A 87 16.49 4.62 0.97
CA ALA A 87 16.45 3.34 1.68
C ALA A 87 15.13 2.62 1.41
N HIS A 88 15.06 1.34 1.76
CA HIS A 88 13.82 0.58 1.77
C HIS A 88 13.84 -0.52 2.84
N ARG A 89 12.64 -1.02 3.19
CA ARG A 89 12.41 -2.10 4.14
C ARG A 89 11.21 -2.91 3.72
N THR A 90 11.34 -4.25 3.77
CA THR A 90 10.26 -5.21 3.48
C THR A 90 9.76 -5.95 4.72
N THR A 91 10.45 -5.77 5.86
CA THR A 91 10.12 -6.48 7.11
C THR A 91 9.07 -5.72 7.92
N LEU A 92 8.10 -6.44 8.43
CA LEU A 92 7.09 -5.96 9.37
C LEU A 92 6.98 -6.95 10.53
N GLY A 93 7.51 -6.57 11.71
CA GLY A 93 7.48 -7.43 12.89
C GLY A 93 8.31 -8.71 12.74
N PRO A 94 7.80 -9.84 13.23
CA PRO A 94 8.51 -11.11 13.20
C PRO A 94 8.60 -11.71 11.78
N ASP A 95 9.61 -12.56 11.58
CA ASP A 95 9.98 -13.18 10.28
C ASP A 95 8.82 -13.89 9.55
N GLU A 96 7.73 -14.21 10.25
CA GLU A 96 6.57 -14.89 9.64
C GLU A 96 5.92 -14.04 8.51
N PHE A 97 6.11 -12.74 8.48
CA PHE A 97 5.60 -11.85 7.45
C PHE A 97 6.61 -11.53 6.33
N ASP A 98 7.90 -11.82 6.53
CA ASP A 98 8.98 -11.42 5.60
C ASP A 98 8.86 -12.01 4.20
N SER A 99 8.17 -13.12 4.04
CA SER A 99 7.97 -13.77 2.73
C SER A 99 6.56 -13.60 2.16
N ALA A 100 5.74 -12.76 2.79
CA ALA A 100 4.33 -12.64 2.44
C ALA A 100 4.08 -11.67 1.28
N GLY A 101 5.03 -10.80 0.95
CA GLY A 101 4.88 -9.79 -0.09
C GLY A 101 3.75 -8.80 0.21
N ARG A 102 3.74 -8.26 1.44
CA ARG A 102 2.60 -7.46 1.93
C ARG A 102 2.97 -6.11 2.50
N TRP A 103 4.26 -5.84 2.71
CA TRP A 103 4.75 -4.61 3.30
C TRP A 103 6.03 -4.15 2.65
N LEU A 104 6.03 -2.94 2.10
CA LEU A 104 7.21 -2.31 1.53
C LEU A 104 7.24 -0.84 1.90
N GLU A 105 8.23 -0.45 2.69
CA GLU A 105 8.56 0.94 3.00
C GLU A 105 9.65 1.42 2.06
N VAL A 106 9.50 2.61 1.53
CA VAL A 106 10.53 3.25 0.68
C VAL A 106 10.72 4.69 1.12
N ASP A 107 11.97 5.03 1.40
CA ASP A 107 12.39 6.35 1.83
C ASP A 107 12.91 7.18 0.67
N PHE A 108 12.55 8.45 0.68
CA PHE A 108 12.98 9.45 -0.30
C PHE A 108 13.48 10.72 0.42
N ASP A 109 14.44 11.40 -0.20
CA ASP A 109 14.74 12.81 0.09
C ASP A 109 14.19 13.65 -1.08
N ILE A 110 13.25 14.53 -0.78
CA ILE A 110 12.61 15.40 -1.78
C ILE A 110 12.85 16.84 -1.36
N ASP A 111 13.79 17.49 -2.01
CA ASP A 111 14.20 18.88 -1.69
C ASP A 111 14.57 19.06 -0.21
N GLY A 112 15.29 18.09 0.37
CA GLY A 112 15.69 18.10 1.79
C GLY A 112 14.60 17.71 2.77
N LYS A 113 13.45 17.26 2.28
CA LYS A 113 12.37 16.71 3.12
C LYS A 113 12.33 15.19 3.02
N GLN A 114 12.33 14.55 4.16
CA GLN A 114 12.28 13.09 4.23
C GLN A 114 10.82 12.62 4.11
N LEU A 115 10.57 11.81 3.09
CA LEU A 115 9.28 11.17 2.83
C LEU A 115 9.45 9.66 2.89
N THR A 116 8.59 8.97 3.62
CA THR A 116 8.44 7.52 3.56
C THR A 116 7.11 7.18 2.88
N VAL A 117 7.14 6.38 1.83
CA VAL A 117 5.94 5.83 1.17
C VAL A 117 5.89 4.34 1.44
N ILE A 118 4.75 3.88 1.95
CA ILE A 118 4.53 2.48 2.29
C ILE A 118 3.43 1.92 1.40
N SER A 119 3.75 0.86 0.66
CA SER A 119 2.76 0.04 -0.03
C SER A 119 2.44 -1.19 0.81
N THR A 120 1.18 -1.35 1.22
CA THR A 120 0.76 -2.50 2.03
C THR A 120 -0.45 -3.22 1.43
N TYR A 121 -0.50 -4.53 1.66
CA TYR A 121 -1.62 -5.39 1.32
C TYR A 121 -2.00 -6.25 2.52
N VAL A 122 -2.91 -5.75 3.35
CA VAL A 122 -3.40 -6.45 4.54
C VAL A 122 -4.15 -7.71 4.15
N HIS A 123 -4.03 -8.78 4.93
CA HIS A 123 -4.78 -10.02 4.73
C HIS A 123 -6.29 -9.76 4.66
N SER A 124 -6.99 -10.45 3.76
CA SER A 124 -8.45 -10.33 3.68
C SER A 124 -9.14 -10.84 4.95
N GLY A 125 -8.53 -11.86 5.59
CA GLY A 125 -9.11 -12.53 6.74
C GLY A 125 -10.30 -13.44 6.35
N GLU A 126 -10.80 -14.16 7.34
CA GLU A 126 -12.02 -14.95 7.28
C GLU A 126 -12.49 -15.16 8.72
N ALA A 127 -13.64 -14.61 9.10
CA ALA A 127 -14.15 -14.64 10.46
C ALA A 127 -14.15 -16.06 11.05
N ASP A 128 -13.80 -16.18 12.32
CA ASP A 128 -13.75 -17.46 13.07
C ASP A 128 -12.78 -18.51 12.52
N THR A 129 -11.77 -18.10 11.75
CA THR A 129 -10.74 -19.00 11.21
C THR A 129 -9.32 -18.57 11.57
N PRO A 130 -8.30 -19.45 11.40
CA PRO A 130 -6.90 -19.08 11.57
C PRO A 130 -6.44 -17.91 10.68
N LYS A 131 -7.06 -17.70 9.51
CA LYS A 131 -6.76 -16.56 8.65
C LYS A 131 -7.09 -15.20 9.30
N GLN A 132 -8.14 -15.18 10.13
CA GLN A 132 -8.48 -13.97 10.89
C GLN A 132 -7.45 -13.69 11.97
N VAL A 133 -6.95 -14.73 12.62
CA VAL A 133 -5.87 -14.59 13.61
C VAL A 133 -4.59 -14.07 12.97
N GLU A 134 -4.21 -14.58 11.78
CA GLU A 134 -3.07 -14.07 10.99
C GLU A 134 -3.26 -12.59 10.63
N LYS A 135 -4.45 -12.20 10.23
CA LYS A 135 -4.78 -10.80 9.93
C LYS A 135 -4.60 -9.90 11.16
N TYR A 136 -5.08 -10.33 12.33
CA TYR A 136 -4.93 -9.54 13.56
C TYR A 136 -3.47 -9.36 13.94
N LYS A 137 -2.65 -10.41 13.89
CA LYS A 137 -1.21 -10.29 14.11
C LYS A 137 -0.55 -9.28 13.16
N PHE A 138 -0.90 -9.33 11.87
CA PHE A 138 -0.39 -8.35 10.90
C PHE A 138 -0.81 -6.92 11.25
N LEU A 139 -2.07 -6.69 11.68
CA LEU A 139 -2.57 -5.39 12.10
C LEU A 139 -1.89 -4.89 13.38
N GLU A 140 -1.56 -5.78 14.32
CA GLU A 140 -0.80 -5.46 15.54
C GLU A 140 0.61 -4.96 15.19
N GLU A 141 1.36 -5.71 14.38
CA GLU A 141 2.70 -5.33 13.93
C GLU A 141 2.68 -4.03 13.09
N MET A 142 1.68 -3.89 12.22
CA MET A 142 1.47 -2.65 11.47
C MET A 142 1.25 -1.47 12.40
N GLN A 143 0.44 -1.62 13.46
CA GLN A 143 0.15 -0.57 14.42
C GLN A 143 1.41 -0.16 15.22
N GLU A 144 2.24 -1.13 15.65
CA GLU A 144 3.50 -0.88 16.32
C GLU A 144 4.47 -0.13 15.40
N ARG A 145 4.62 -0.60 14.15
CA ARG A 145 5.49 0.07 13.18
C ARG A 145 5.02 1.49 12.85
N MET A 146 3.73 1.69 12.73
CA MET A 146 3.17 3.02 12.49
C MET A 146 3.40 3.99 13.66
N ALA A 147 3.43 3.50 14.91
CA ALA A 147 3.82 4.32 16.06
C ALA A 147 5.29 4.74 16.01
N GLU A 148 6.20 3.84 15.60
CA GLU A 148 7.62 4.18 15.39
C GLU A 148 7.79 5.24 14.30
N LEU A 149 7.05 5.13 13.21
CA LEU A 149 7.09 6.09 12.10
C LEU A 149 6.64 7.50 12.53
N ILE A 150 5.56 7.61 13.31
CA ILE A 150 5.17 8.89 13.93
C ILE A 150 6.28 9.44 14.82
N ALA A 151 6.85 8.60 15.69
CA ALA A 151 7.93 9.02 16.60
C ALA A 151 9.20 9.47 15.86
N SER A 152 9.44 8.98 14.66
CA SER A 152 10.59 9.39 13.82
C SER A 152 10.51 10.83 13.33
N GLY A 153 9.32 11.43 13.30
CA GLY A 153 9.07 12.77 12.77
C GLY A 153 9.16 12.90 11.25
N ARG A 154 9.30 11.80 10.52
CA ARG A 154 9.32 11.79 9.04
C ARG A 154 7.91 11.98 8.48
N HIS A 155 7.81 12.60 7.33
CA HIS A 155 6.56 12.58 6.57
C HIS A 155 6.32 11.16 6.05
N THR A 156 5.24 10.53 6.47
CA THR A 156 4.94 9.15 6.09
C THR A 156 3.55 9.06 5.46
N VAL A 157 3.46 8.35 4.35
CA VAL A 157 2.21 8.03 3.65
C VAL A 157 2.08 6.51 3.57
N VAL A 158 1.07 5.96 4.23
CA VAL A 158 0.71 4.55 4.14
C VAL A 158 -0.44 4.41 3.17
N VAL A 159 -0.23 3.64 2.13
CA VAL A 159 -1.24 3.40 1.08
C VAL A 159 -1.34 1.92 0.76
N GLY A 160 -2.49 1.51 0.27
CA GLY A 160 -2.67 0.15 -0.18
C GLY A 160 -4.08 -0.38 0.01
N ASP A 161 -4.19 -1.70 -0.07
CA ASP A 161 -5.42 -2.42 0.20
C ASP A 161 -5.42 -2.90 1.66
N LEU A 162 -6.12 -2.18 2.50
CA LEU A 162 -6.14 -2.44 3.93
C LEU A 162 -7.14 -3.54 4.33
N ASN A 163 -7.99 -3.97 3.42
CA ASN A 163 -9.00 -5.00 3.64
C ASN A 163 -9.85 -4.81 4.92
N VAL A 164 -10.04 -3.55 5.32
CA VAL A 164 -10.88 -3.13 6.44
C VAL A 164 -11.65 -1.87 6.06
N GLY A 165 -12.96 -1.92 6.17
CA GLY A 165 -13.80 -0.72 6.22
C GLY A 165 -13.80 -0.17 7.64
N HIS A 166 -13.34 1.05 7.84
CA HIS A 166 -13.24 1.66 9.17
C HIS A 166 -14.62 2.10 9.69
N THR A 167 -15.39 2.77 8.84
CA THR A 167 -16.70 3.30 9.17
C THR A 167 -17.80 2.72 8.30
N GLU A 168 -19.05 3.04 8.62
CA GLU A 168 -20.22 2.63 7.84
C GLU A 168 -20.23 3.19 6.41
N LEU A 169 -19.52 4.30 6.20
CA LEU A 169 -19.38 4.95 4.89
C LEU A 169 -18.39 4.22 3.97
N ASP A 170 -17.51 3.39 4.53
CA ASP A 170 -16.43 2.75 3.78
C ASP A 170 -16.86 1.43 3.13
N ILE A 171 -18.05 0.93 3.45
CA ILE A 171 -18.52 -0.35 2.94
C ILE A 171 -20.02 -0.32 2.59
N LYS A 172 -20.30 -0.71 1.36
CA LYS A 172 -21.69 -0.92 0.93
C LYS A 172 -22.32 -2.06 1.72
N ASN A 173 -23.57 -1.89 2.17
CA ASN A 173 -24.29 -2.88 2.98
C ASN A 173 -23.59 -3.22 4.31
N TRP A 174 -23.10 -2.20 5.01
CA TRP A 174 -22.39 -2.35 6.28
C TRP A 174 -23.14 -3.20 7.31
N LYS A 175 -24.48 -3.10 7.39
CA LYS A 175 -25.31 -3.90 8.32
C LYS A 175 -25.19 -5.40 8.09
N GLY A 176 -25.10 -5.82 6.83
CA GLY A 176 -24.89 -7.22 6.47
C GLY A 176 -23.46 -7.71 6.71
N ASN A 177 -22.51 -6.79 6.88
CA ASN A 177 -21.09 -7.11 7.04
C ASN A 177 -20.58 -7.05 8.50
N LEU A 178 -21.43 -6.74 9.48
CA LEU A 178 -21.02 -6.60 10.90
C LEU A 178 -20.36 -7.83 11.51
N LYS A 179 -20.53 -9.00 10.90
CA LYS A 179 -19.92 -10.28 11.32
C LYS A 179 -18.96 -10.86 10.30
N ASN A 180 -18.61 -10.10 9.28
CA ASN A 180 -17.72 -10.55 8.21
C ASN A 180 -16.35 -9.92 8.36
N ALA A 181 -15.30 -10.69 8.02
CA ALA A 181 -13.95 -10.16 7.89
C ALA A 181 -13.93 -8.95 6.93
N GLY A 182 -13.14 -7.94 7.31
CA GLY A 182 -13.13 -6.64 6.64
C GLY A 182 -14.04 -5.61 7.28
N PHE A 183 -14.92 -6.00 8.23
CA PHE A 183 -15.77 -5.05 8.96
C PHE A 183 -16.08 -5.48 10.40
N LEU A 184 -15.30 -6.40 10.96
CA LEU A 184 -15.43 -6.82 12.35
C LEU A 184 -15.12 -5.65 13.31
N PRO A 185 -15.79 -5.57 14.47
CA PRO A 185 -15.51 -4.53 15.46
C PRO A 185 -14.04 -4.45 15.88
N GLU A 186 -13.38 -5.59 16.00
CA GLU A 186 -11.97 -5.70 16.36
C GLU A 186 -11.06 -5.11 15.28
N GLU A 187 -11.34 -5.37 14.00
CA GLU A 187 -10.60 -4.80 12.87
C GLU A 187 -10.73 -3.28 12.84
N ARG A 188 -11.93 -2.76 13.03
CA ARG A 188 -12.22 -1.33 13.08
C ARG A 188 -11.52 -0.66 14.26
N ALA A 189 -11.41 -1.34 15.40
CA ALA A 189 -10.74 -0.82 16.59
C ALA A 189 -9.24 -0.55 16.37
N TYR A 190 -8.55 -1.30 15.49
CA TYR A 190 -7.17 -0.98 15.09
C TYR A 190 -7.11 0.37 14.38
N PHE A 191 -8.05 0.68 13.49
CA PHE A 191 -8.10 1.96 12.79
C PHE A 191 -8.49 3.11 13.73
N ASP A 192 -9.42 2.88 14.66
CA ASP A 192 -9.70 3.85 15.75
C ASP A 192 -8.42 4.18 16.52
N ALA A 193 -7.60 3.19 16.85
CA ALA A 193 -6.36 3.41 17.57
C ALA A 193 -5.34 4.20 16.75
N LEU A 194 -5.17 3.89 15.45
CA LEU A 194 -4.30 4.63 14.56
C LEU A 194 -4.70 6.12 14.48
N MET A 195 -5.98 6.41 14.25
CA MET A 195 -6.47 7.77 14.06
C MET A 195 -6.56 8.56 15.37
N HIS A 196 -7.14 7.97 16.42
CA HIS A 196 -7.47 8.71 17.64
C HIS A 196 -6.39 8.66 18.74
N LYS A 197 -5.52 7.63 18.73
CA LYS A 197 -4.46 7.49 19.74
C LYS A 197 -3.08 7.81 19.21
N GLN A 198 -2.78 7.45 17.97
CA GLN A 198 -1.45 7.67 17.38
C GLN A 198 -1.37 8.94 16.52
N GLY A 199 -2.49 9.51 16.09
CA GLY A 199 -2.54 10.78 15.36
C GLY A 199 -2.35 10.64 13.85
N TRP A 200 -2.58 9.44 13.28
CA TRP A 200 -2.69 9.28 11.83
C TRP A 200 -3.94 9.96 11.29
N VAL A 201 -3.91 10.33 10.03
CA VAL A 201 -5.03 10.97 9.34
C VAL A 201 -5.40 10.14 8.12
N ASP A 202 -6.65 9.69 8.04
CA ASP A 202 -7.24 9.21 6.80
C ASP A 202 -7.49 10.41 5.88
N VAL A 203 -6.60 10.61 4.91
CA VAL A 203 -6.64 11.77 4.03
C VAL A 203 -7.84 11.73 3.06
N GLY A 204 -8.29 10.53 2.69
CA GLY A 204 -9.48 10.33 1.86
C GLY A 204 -10.73 10.77 2.61
N ARG A 205 -10.90 10.28 3.84
CA ARG A 205 -12.02 10.62 4.70
C ARG A 205 -11.99 12.08 5.13
N ALA A 206 -10.81 12.64 5.41
CA ALA A 206 -10.66 14.06 5.76
C ALA A 206 -11.05 14.99 4.60
N ALA A 207 -10.74 14.61 3.35
CA ALA A 207 -11.13 15.38 2.17
C ALA A 207 -12.63 15.22 1.81
N HIS A 208 -13.21 14.06 2.13
CA HIS A 208 -14.58 13.68 1.77
C HIS A 208 -15.31 13.06 2.97
N PRO A 209 -15.63 13.84 4.04
CA PRO A 209 -16.10 13.30 5.31
C PRO A 209 -17.43 12.54 5.21
N ASP A 210 -18.32 12.94 4.30
CA ASP A 210 -19.68 12.43 4.19
C ASP A 210 -19.93 11.58 2.93
N VAL A 211 -18.89 11.33 2.12
CA VAL A 211 -19.04 10.58 0.86
C VAL A 211 -18.81 9.08 1.12
N PRO A 212 -19.79 8.19 0.77
CA PRO A 212 -19.63 6.74 0.87
C PRO A 212 -18.70 6.18 -0.21
#